data_4287136caed188b4de7fd42e739730e1
#
_entry.id   4287136caed188b4de7fd42e739730e1
#
_cell.length_a   1.000
_cell.length_b   1.000
_cell.length_c   1.000
_cell.angle_alpha   90.00
_cell.angle_beta   90.00
_cell.angle_gamma   90.00
#
_symmetry.space_group_name_H-M   'P 1'
#
loop_
_entity.id
_entity.type
_entity.pdbx_description
1 polymer ?
#
loop_
_entity_poly.entity_id
_entity_poly.type
_entity_poly.pdbx_seq_one_letter_code
_entity_poly.pdbx_strand_id
1 'polypeptide(L)' 'EGSLYFEINPIYVNDIVMMLSENEFNDVASMEDDFGKKRFVKCRR' A
#
# COMPACT_ATOMS: atom_id res chain seq x y z
N GLU A 1 10.57 -5.43 -11.57
CA GLU A 1 11.24 -4.38 -10.83
C GLU A 1 10.66 -3.04 -11.07
N GLY A 2 10.53 -2.33 -10.05
CA GLY A 2 9.93 -1.04 -10.07
C GLY A 2 9.04 -0.89 -8.88
N SER A 3 8.69 0.35 -8.60
CA SER A 3 7.85 0.65 -7.46
C SER A 3 6.48 1.05 -7.93
N LEU A 4 5.47 0.63 -7.18
CA LEU A 4 4.10 1.00 -7.43
C LEU A 4 3.58 1.79 -6.25
N TYR A 5 2.79 2.81 -6.54
CA TYR A 5 2.13 3.63 -5.54
C TYR A 5 0.65 3.63 -5.82
N PHE A 6 -0.13 3.44 -4.77
CA PHE A 6 -1.59 3.49 -4.89
C PHE A 6 -2.15 4.48 -3.89
N GLU A 7 -3.05 5.32 -4.35
CA GLU A 7 -3.83 6.15 -3.46
C GLU A 7 -5.11 5.39 -3.13
N ILE A 8 -5.39 5.20 -1.85
CA ILE A 8 -6.43 4.28 -1.41
C ILE A 8 -7.25 4.93 -0.31
N ASN A 9 -8.53 4.63 -0.29
CA ASN A 9 -9.37 4.99 0.84
C ASN A 9 -8.85 4.26 2.08
N PRO A 10 -8.62 4.97 3.21
CA PRO A 10 -8.01 4.35 4.38
C PRO A 10 -8.69 3.08 4.88
N ILE A 11 -9.99 2.94 4.67
CA ILE A 11 -10.69 1.76 5.16
C ILE A 11 -10.30 0.49 4.40
N TYR A 12 -9.66 0.63 3.24
CA TYR A 12 -9.26 -0.52 2.43
C TYR A 12 -7.76 -0.84 2.51
N VAL A 13 -7.02 -0.07 3.30
CA VAL A 13 -5.56 -0.21 3.29
C VAL A 13 -5.13 -1.63 3.69
N ASN A 14 -5.71 -2.16 4.77
CA ASN A 14 -5.31 -3.48 5.23
C ASN A 14 -5.59 -4.56 4.18
N ASP A 15 -6.75 -4.47 3.53
CA ASP A 15 -7.11 -5.45 2.50
C ASP A 15 -6.14 -5.39 1.32
N ILE A 16 -5.78 -4.18 0.91
CA ILE A 16 -4.87 -3.99 -0.22
C ILE A 16 -3.47 -4.49 0.13
N VAL A 17 -2.99 -4.19 1.33
CA VAL A 17 -1.67 -4.66 1.76
C VAL A 17 -1.62 -6.18 1.76
N MET A 18 -2.65 -6.84 2.26
CA MET A 18 -2.70 -8.29 2.26
C MET A 18 -2.73 -8.83 0.84
N MET A 19 -3.54 -8.23 -0.03
CA MET A 19 -3.65 -8.69 -1.41
C MET A 19 -2.30 -8.60 -2.11
N LEU A 20 -1.61 -7.48 -1.97
CA LEU A 20 -0.33 -7.30 -2.63
C LEU A 20 0.71 -8.27 -2.10
N SER A 21 0.73 -8.49 -0.79
CA SER A 21 1.68 -9.41 -0.18
C SER A 21 1.46 -10.85 -0.66
N GLU A 22 0.20 -11.22 -0.87
CA GLU A 22 -0.12 -12.57 -1.33
C GLU A 22 0.17 -12.76 -2.81
N ASN A 23 0.36 -11.69 -3.54
CA ASN A 23 0.60 -11.74 -4.98
C ASN A 23 2.05 -11.44 -5.33
N GLU A 24 2.97 -11.78 -4.43
CA GLU A 24 4.41 -11.74 -4.65
C GLU A 24 4.99 -10.34 -4.82
N PHE A 25 4.27 -9.32 -4.36
CA PHE A 25 4.86 -8.00 -4.26
C PHE A 25 5.69 -7.91 -2.99
N ASN A 26 6.79 -7.18 -3.07
CA ASN A 26 7.73 -7.04 -1.97
C ASN A 26 7.68 -5.63 -1.40
N ASP A 27 8.15 -5.51 -0.16
CA ASP A 27 8.28 -4.21 0.49
C ASP A 27 6.96 -3.44 0.49
N VAL A 28 5.87 -4.16 0.73
CA VAL A 28 4.55 -3.55 0.78
C VAL A 28 4.43 -2.74 2.06
N ALA A 29 4.12 -1.47 1.92
CA ALA A 29 4.02 -0.57 3.07
C ALA A 29 2.92 0.45 2.84
N SER A 30 2.22 0.79 3.90
CA SER A 30 1.25 1.87 3.87
C SER A 30 1.91 3.15 4.35
N MET A 31 1.46 4.28 3.79
CA MET A 31 1.98 5.59 4.16
C MET A 31 0.84 6.51 4.53
N GLU A 32 1.11 7.39 5.47
CA GLU A 32 0.12 8.33 5.96
C GLU A 32 0.22 9.64 5.22
N ASP A 33 -0.93 10.33 5.11
CA ASP A 33 -0.93 11.67 4.57
C ASP A 33 -0.61 12.67 5.69
N ASP A 34 -0.75 13.96 5.38
CA ASP A 34 -0.44 15.03 6.33
C ASP A 34 -1.36 15.03 7.55
N PHE A 35 -2.46 14.31 7.48
CA PHE A 35 -3.44 14.25 8.57
C PHE A 35 -3.34 12.94 9.35
N GLY A 36 -2.32 12.15 9.10
CA GLY A 36 -2.12 10.91 9.82
C GLY A 36 -2.99 9.76 9.34
N LYS A 37 -3.62 9.88 8.19
CA LYS A 37 -4.43 8.81 7.62
C LYS A 37 -3.64 8.03 6.60
N LYS A 38 -3.80 6.72 6.62
CA LYS A 38 -3.11 5.85 5.66
C LYS A 38 -3.81 5.94 4.32
N ARG A 39 -3.22 6.68 3.39
CA ARG A 39 -3.83 6.92 2.09
C ARG A 39 -3.08 6.30 0.92
N PHE A 40 -1.85 5.89 1.15
CA PHE A 40 -1.02 5.39 0.05
C PHE A 40 -0.45 4.04 0.43
N VAL A 41 -0.35 3.18 -0.57
CA VAL A 41 0.37 1.92 -0.41
C VAL A 41 1.47 1.90 -1.46
N LYS A 42 2.67 1.58 -1.02
CA LYS A 42 3.83 1.44 -1.87
C LYS A 42 4.27 -0.01 -1.86
N CYS A 43 4.65 -0.52 -3.00
CA CYS A 43 5.21 -1.86 -3.04
C CYS A 43 6.20 -1.96 -4.18
N ARG A 44 6.95 -3.05 -4.18
CA ARG A 44 7.92 -3.37 -5.24
C ARG A 44 7.62 -4.76 -5.77
N ARG A 45 7.99 -4.94 -6.98
CA ARG A 45 7.79 -6.22 -7.60
C ARG A 45 9.05 -7.06 -7.73
#